data_681e8bb3b6364f89390952297d81e59e
#
_entry.id   681e8bb3b6364f89390952297d81e59e
#
_cell.length_a   1.000
_cell.length_b   1.000
_cell.length_c   1.000
_cell.angle_alpha   90.00
_cell.angle_beta   90.00
_cell.angle_gamma   90.00
#
_symmetry.space_group_name_H-M   'P 1'
#
loop_
_entity.id
_entity.type
_entity.pdbx_description
1 polymer ?
#
loop_
_entity_poly.entity_id
_entity_poly.type
_entity_poly.pdbx_seq_one_letter_code
_entity_poly.pdbx_strand_id
1 'polypeptide(L)'
;MGSMAAVLDTSAAPAGSVQQRIAPQLPTTARLFHATCAFAVQKLLLPPWIFLRKVKTYIISPGETYPDQIKAYPALKHLPIRIFLPPGYDRTSTKRFPVLLTIHGGGFVLGNPWDNDPWNRAFSSNHGYLVVSLNYSKAPGSPFPKPVYDLEALIQLVLADTTLPIDYDRIAIAGWSAGANLTLAVSQLDTVKLHVKAVVPLYPVVDFVPTQETKCAGRRYKPDLGGFRGKDKDFLLAMSPTFNWAYLNPGTDLHDTLLSPAHAKREALPKNIFMIGCELDMLAPEAWRMICSLAGKRVPREDEVVGRQMMAKEGELITGNDDRYAWEEVIKMDGGARYKWLLVPDQVHGFDQDSIGHMVGNDVKCLKDAKMKTEKMIEIIGGWLDDVMDVDK
;
A
#
# COMPACT_ATOMS: atom_id res chain seq x y z
N MET A 1 54.09 48.87 -6.27
CA MET A 1 53.89 47.93 -7.38
C MET A 1 53.69 46.53 -6.77
N GLY A 2 52.51 46.13 -6.51
CA GLY A 2 52.16 44.84 -5.92
C GLY A 2 50.99 44.28 -6.62
N SER A 3 51.17 43.24 -7.38
CA SER A 3 50.14 42.51 -8.13
C SER A 3 49.33 41.64 -7.16
N MET A 4 48.00 41.91 -7.10
CA MET A 4 47.06 41.02 -6.47
C MET A 4 46.69 39.91 -7.45
N ALA A 5 47.11 38.68 -7.16
CA ALA A 5 46.59 37.49 -7.84
C ALA A 5 45.25 37.08 -7.19
N ALA A 6 44.19 37.09 -7.98
CA ALA A 6 42.89 36.56 -7.61
C ALA A 6 42.95 35.03 -7.56
N VAL A 7 42.70 34.44 -6.42
CA VAL A 7 42.48 33.00 -6.26
C VAL A 7 41.04 32.70 -6.72
N LEU A 8 40.89 32.05 -7.85
CA LEU A 8 39.61 31.46 -8.30
C LEU A 8 39.34 30.23 -7.44
N ASP A 9 38.35 30.35 -6.56
CA ASP A 9 37.77 29.24 -5.83
C ASP A 9 36.88 28.43 -6.78
N THR A 10 37.39 27.30 -7.23
CA THR A 10 36.64 26.31 -8.02
C THR A 10 36.19 25.17 -7.11
N SER A 11 35.30 25.46 -6.15
CA SER A 11 34.51 24.41 -5.50
C SER A 11 33.35 24.04 -6.42
N ALA A 12 33.61 23.11 -7.37
CA ALA A 12 32.53 22.47 -8.11
C ALA A 12 31.70 21.65 -7.13
N ALA A 13 30.46 22.07 -6.92
CA ALA A 13 29.46 21.25 -6.24
C ALA A 13 29.38 19.87 -6.93
N PRO A 14 29.19 18.77 -6.17
CA PRO A 14 29.03 17.45 -6.77
C PRO A 14 27.81 17.50 -7.70
N ALA A 15 27.97 17.02 -8.92
CA ALA A 15 26.91 16.93 -9.90
C ALA A 15 25.74 16.17 -9.29
N GLY A 16 24.66 16.88 -8.94
CA GLY A 16 23.42 16.28 -8.48
C GLY A 16 22.94 15.31 -9.56
N SER A 17 22.63 14.10 -9.16
CA SER A 17 22.00 13.09 -10.02
C SER A 17 20.81 13.76 -10.70
N VAL A 18 20.81 13.81 -12.04
CA VAL A 18 19.70 14.31 -12.83
C VAL A 18 18.50 13.43 -12.48
N GLN A 19 17.59 13.92 -11.66
CA GLN A 19 16.36 13.20 -11.34
C GLN A 19 15.58 12.99 -12.63
N GLN A 20 15.34 11.72 -12.96
CA GLN A 20 14.65 11.35 -14.18
C GLN A 20 13.19 11.75 -14.06
N ARG A 21 12.76 12.77 -14.80
CA ARG A 21 11.38 13.30 -14.71
C ARG A 21 10.37 12.43 -15.45
N ILE A 22 10.79 11.72 -16.48
CA ILE A 22 9.92 10.91 -17.33
C ILE A 22 10.37 9.46 -17.36
N ALA A 23 9.41 8.54 -17.49
CA ALA A 23 9.69 7.11 -17.64
C ALA A 23 10.52 6.84 -18.91
N PRO A 24 11.64 6.09 -18.80
CA PRO A 24 12.55 5.88 -19.91
C PRO A 24 11.98 4.92 -20.96
N GLN A 25 12.40 5.12 -22.19
CA GLN A 25 12.27 4.12 -23.25
C GLN A 25 13.33 3.04 -23.04
N LEU A 26 12.94 1.83 -22.62
CA LEU A 26 13.88 0.73 -22.46
C LEU A 26 14.34 0.17 -23.84
N PRO A 27 15.58 -0.37 -23.92
CA PRO A 27 16.04 -1.11 -25.09
C PRO A 27 15.12 -2.29 -25.42
N THR A 28 15.04 -2.65 -26.71
CA THR A 28 14.16 -3.74 -27.20
C THR A 28 14.40 -5.07 -26.47
N THR A 29 15.63 -5.42 -26.19
CA THR A 29 16.01 -6.65 -25.46
C THR A 29 15.45 -6.64 -24.02
N ALA A 30 15.58 -5.54 -23.30
CA ALA A 30 15.02 -5.39 -21.95
C ALA A 30 13.48 -5.45 -21.97
N ARG A 31 12.86 -4.81 -22.96
CA ARG A 31 11.39 -4.87 -23.13
C ARG A 31 10.91 -6.29 -23.38
N LEU A 32 11.57 -7.04 -24.26
CA LEU A 32 11.25 -8.44 -24.53
C LEU A 32 11.44 -9.31 -23.28
N PHE A 33 12.50 -9.09 -22.52
CA PHE A 33 12.74 -9.78 -21.26
C PHE A 33 11.59 -9.55 -20.27
N HIS A 34 11.25 -8.29 -19.98
CA HIS A 34 10.16 -7.97 -19.05
C HIS A 34 8.79 -8.44 -19.56
N ALA A 35 8.53 -8.36 -20.87
CA ALA A 35 7.30 -8.89 -21.47
C ALA A 35 7.21 -10.40 -21.28
N THR A 36 8.31 -11.12 -21.48
CA THR A 36 8.37 -12.58 -21.28
C THR A 36 8.15 -12.93 -19.81
N CYS A 37 8.79 -12.22 -18.88
CA CYS A 37 8.60 -12.40 -17.44
C CYS A 37 7.15 -12.16 -17.03
N ALA A 38 6.55 -11.04 -17.43
CA ALA A 38 5.16 -10.72 -17.13
C ALA A 38 4.19 -11.75 -17.72
N PHE A 39 4.39 -12.14 -18.98
CA PHE A 39 3.59 -13.18 -19.63
C PHE A 39 3.70 -14.53 -18.91
N ALA A 40 4.92 -14.96 -18.61
CA ALA A 40 5.15 -16.25 -17.93
C ALA A 40 4.43 -16.27 -16.57
N VAL A 41 4.54 -15.22 -15.80
CA VAL A 41 3.86 -15.14 -14.50
C VAL A 41 2.35 -15.09 -14.67
N GLN A 42 1.81 -14.17 -15.48
CA GLN A 42 0.37 -13.97 -15.60
C GLN A 42 -0.38 -15.08 -16.33
N LYS A 43 0.25 -15.73 -17.32
CA LYS A 43 -0.42 -16.68 -18.20
C LYS A 43 -0.04 -18.14 -17.95
N LEU A 44 1.14 -18.40 -17.41
CA LEU A 44 1.63 -19.77 -17.20
C LEU A 44 1.65 -20.17 -15.73
N LEU A 45 2.13 -19.31 -14.82
CA LEU A 45 2.32 -19.68 -13.41
C LEU A 45 1.10 -19.37 -12.55
N LEU A 46 0.49 -18.19 -12.72
CA LEU A 46 -0.66 -17.79 -11.90
C LEU A 46 -1.93 -18.63 -12.14
N PRO A 47 -2.35 -18.94 -13.38
CA PRO A 47 -3.62 -19.64 -13.59
C PRO A 47 -3.69 -21.03 -12.92
N PRO A 48 -2.69 -21.91 -13.01
CA PRO A 48 -2.70 -23.17 -12.28
C PRO A 48 -2.72 -22.97 -10.75
N TRP A 49 -1.95 -22.01 -10.24
CA TRP A 49 -1.91 -21.70 -8.82
C TRP A 49 -3.25 -21.16 -8.32
N ILE A 50 -3.89 -20.25 -9.07
CA ILE A 50 -5.23 -19.74 -8.80
C ILE A 50 -6.25 -20.88 -8.80
N PHE A 51 -6.16 -21.79 -9.77
CA PHE A 51 -7.04 -22.95 -9.86
C PHE A 51 -6.89 -23.85 -8.62
N LEU A 52 -5.66 -24.20 -8.25
CA LEU A 52 -5.39 -25.02 -7.04
C LEU A 52 -5.89 -24.32 -5.77
N ARG A 53 -5.68 -23.01 -5.64
CA ARG A 53 -6.18 -22.24 -4.49
C ARG A 53 -7.71 -22.24 -4.45
N LYS A 54 -8.38 -22.07 -5.59
CA LYS A 54 -9.84 -22.18 -5.68
C LYS A 54 -10.33 -23.55 -5.25
N VAL A 55 -9.74 -24.63 -5.76
CA VAL A 55 -10.08 -26.01 -5.35
C VAL A 55 -9.91 -26.17 -3.84
N LYS A 56 -8.79 -25.75 -3.28
CA LYS A 56 -8.57 -25.79 -1.83
C LYS A 56 -9.63 -25.00 -1.06
N THR A 57 -9.88 -23.78 -1.44
CA THR A 57 -10.77 -22.86 -0.71
C THR A 57 -12.25 -23.23 -0.84
N TYR A 58 -12.69 -23.66 -2.02
CA TYR A 58 -14.13 -23.89 -2.29
C TYR A 58 -14.59 -25.33 -2.09
N ILE A 59 -13.68 -26.28 -2.26
CA ILE A 59 -14.03 -27.71 -2.30
C ILE A 59 -13.49 -28.44 -1.06
N ILE A 60 -12.21 -28.22 -0.71
CA ILE A 60 -11.55 -28.99 0.35
C ILE A 60 -11.79 -28.35 1.73
N SER A 61 -11.73 -27.05 1.82
CA SER A 61 -11.90 -26.31 3.08
C SER A 61 -12.60 -24.98 2.78
N PRO A 62 -13.94 -24.98 2.62
CA PRO A 62 -14.69 -23.73 2.57
C PRO A 62 -14.45 -23.00 3.89
N GLY A 63 -13.55 -22.02 3.85
CA GLY A 63 -13.03 -21.38 5.06
C GLY A 63 -13.98 -20.32 5.61
N GLU A 64 -13.90 -20.07 6.90
CA GLU A 64 -14.59 -18.99 7.63
C GLU A 64 -14.21 -17.58 7.10
N THR A 65 -13.13 -17.49 6.31
CA THR A 65 -12.63 -16.23 5.74
C THR A 65 -13.29 -15.84 4.42
N TYR A 66 -14.25 -16.64 3.94
CA TYR A 66 -14.92 -16.39 2.65
C TYR A 66 -15.80 -15.13 2.71
N PRO A 67 -15.94 -14.34 1.61
CA PRO A 67 -16.85 -13.21 1.57
C PRO A 67 -18.31 -13.68 1.61
N ASP A 68 -19.18 -12.84 2.14
CA ASP A 68 -20.63 -13.12 2.15
C ASP A 68 -21.23 -13.00 0.76
N GLN A 69 -20.62 -12.15 -0.10
CA GLN A 69 -21.05 -11.96 -1.48
C GLN A 69 -19.86 -11.69 -2.39
N ILE A 70 -19.98 -12.17 -3.64
CA ILE A 70 -19.11 -11.76 -4.75
C ILE A 70 -20.03 -11.09 -5.77
N LYS A 71 -19.73 -9.83 -6.11
CA LYS A 71 -20.57 -9.03 -7.00
C LYS A 71 -19.76 -8.46 -8.16
N ALA A 72 -20.34 -8.46 -9.35
CA ALA A 72 -19.79 -7.78 -10.52
C ALA A 72 -20.85 -6.84 -11.10
N TYR A 73 -20.50 -5.58 -11.23
CA TYR A 73 -21.39 -4.59 -11.82
C TYR A 73 -21.43 -4.72 -13.34
N PRO A 74 -22.59 -4.52 -14.00
CA PRO A 74 -22.72 -4.66 -15.45
C PRO A 74 -21.72 -3.84 -16.26
N ALA A 75 -21.37 -2.63 -15.78
CA ALA A 75 -20.41 -1.73 -16.43
C ALA A 75 -18.96 -2.22 -16.31
N LEU A 76 -18.63 -3.04 -15.29
CA LEU A 76 -17.27 -3.50 -14.98
C LEU A 76 -17.26 -5.00 -14.64
N LYS A 77 -17.90 -5.83 -15.47
CA LYS A 77 -18.04 -7.28 -15.25
C LYS A 77 -16.73 -8.03 -15.03
N HIS A 78 -15.63 -7.52 -15.58
CA HIS A 78 -14.29 -8.11 -15.46
C HIS A 78 -13.57 -7.77 -14.13
N LEU A 79 -14.16 -6.88 -13.32
CA LEU A 79 -13.64 -6.45 -12.03
C LEU A 79 -14.61 -6.80 -10.88
N PRO A 80 -14.82 -8.09 -10.58
CA PRO A 80 -15.68 -8.49 -9.47
C PRO A 80 -15.10 -7.98 -8.14
N ILE A 81 -16.00 -7.57 -7.23
CA ILE A 81 -15.70 -7.17 -5.86
C ILE A 81 -16.10 -8.28 -4.89
N ARG A 82 -15.54 -8.24 -3.67
CA ARG A 82 -15.84 -9.16 -2.60
C ARG A 82 -16.35 -8.37 -1.39
N ILE A 83 -17.45 -8.83 -0.78
CA ILE A 83 -18.18 -8.12 0.25
C ILE A 83 -18.21 -8.98 1.51
N PHE A 84 -17.78 -8.38 2.63
CA PHE A 84 -17.79 -8.96 3.97
C PHE A 84 -18.74 -8.15 4.83
N LEU A 85 -19.83 -8.77 5.21
CA LEU A 85 -20.85 -8.14 6.04
C LEU A 85 -20.46 -8.23 7.52
N PRO A 86 -20.72 -7.16 8.31
CA PRO A 86 -20.38 -7.18 9.72
C PRO A 86 -21.26 -8.15 10.51
N PRO A 87 -20.81 -8.62 11.69
CA PRO A 87 -21.61 -9.45 12.57
C PRO A 87 -22.94 -8.78 12.92
N GLY A 88 -24.00 -9.56 12.95
CA GLY A 88 -25.33 -9.05 13.23
C GLY A 88 -26.00 -8.25 12.12
N TYR A 89 -25.45 -8.31 10.90
CA TYR A 89 -26.14 -7.79 9.72
C TYR A 89 -27.46 -8.52 9.48
N ASP A 90 -28.53 -7.76 9.36
CA ASP A 90 -29.86 -8.26 9.00
C ASP A 90 -30.36 -7.51 7.75
N ARG A 91 -30.73 -8.27 6.72
CA ARG A 91 -31.25 -7.74 5.44
C ARG A 91 -32.56 -6.94 5.60
N THR A 92 -33.32 -7.22 6.65
CA THR A 92 -34.59 -6.52 6.95
C THR A 92 -34.38 -5.24 7.75
N SER A 93 -33.18 -5.05 8.30
CA SER A 93 -32.82 -3.89 9.11
C SER A 93 -32.45 -2.69 8.25
N THR A 94 -32.79 -1.49 8.71
CA THR A 94 -32.34 -0.22 8.12
C THR A 94 -30.99 0.25 8.65
N LYS A 95 -30.36 -0.54 9.54
CA LYS A 95 -29.04 -0.23 10.11
C LYS A 95 -27.98 -0.08 9.02
N ARG A 96 -27.21 1.01 9.08
CA ARG A 96 -26.06 1.28 8.21
C ARG A 96 -24.78 1.02 9.00
N PHE A 97 -23.71 0.70 8.26
CA PHE A 97 -22.42 0.34 8.85
C PHE A 97 -21.30 1.19 8.24
N PRO A 98 -20.29 1.54 9.03
CA PRO A 98 -19.09 2.16 8.46
C PRO A 98 -18.49 1.25 7.41
N VAL A 99 -17.86 1.84 6.41
CA VAL A 99 -17.35 1.11 5.24
C VAL A 99 -15.84 1.20 5.17
N LEU A 100 -15.19 0.06 4.98
CA LEU A 100 -13.79 -0.02 4.58
C LEU A 100 -13.70 -0.60 3.17
N LEU A 101 -13.34 0.24 2.20
CA LEU A 101 -12.97 -0.21 0.86
C LEU A 101 -11.53 -0.68 0.89
N THR A 102 -11.22 -1.87 0.35
CA THR A 102 -9.86 -2.40 0.38
C THR A 102 -9.34 -2.66 -1.03
N ILE A 103 -8.05 -2.38 -1.27
CA ILE A 103 -7.40 -2.48 -2.58
C ILE A 103 -6.16 -3.36 -2.44
N HIS A 104 -6.16 -4.53 -3.12
CA HIS A 104 -5.08 -5.51 -3.04
C HIS A 104 -3.77 -5.02 -3.67
N GLY A 105 -2.63 -5.60 -3.23
CA GLY A 105 -1.31 -5.37 -3.77
C GLY A 105 -1.01 -6.12 -5.07
N GLY A 106 0.28 -6.29 -5.36
CA GLY A 106 0.77 -7.09 -6.49
C GLY A 106 1.46 -6.30 -7.60
N GLY A 107 2.09 -5.16 -7.28
CA GLY A 107 2.93 -4.39 -8.21
C GLY A 107 2.19 -3.91 -9.46
N PHE A 108 0.87 -3.70 -9.37
CA PHE A 108 -0.03 -3.35 -10.48
C PHE A 108 -0.19 -4.43 -11.56
N VAL A 109 0.57 -5.51 -11.48
CA VAL A 109 0.68 -6.60 -12.48
C VAL A 109 -0.02 -7.86 -11.99
N LEU A 110 0.03 -8.10 -10.69
CA LEU A 110 -0.45 -9.32 -10.03
C LEU A 110 -1.57 -8.98 -9.04
N GLY A 111 -2.03 -10.01 -8.34
CA GLY A 111 -2.97 -9.88 -7.24
C GLY A 111 -4.44 -9.92 -7.67
N ASN A 112 -5.26 -10.18 -6.67
CA ASN A 112 -6.72 -10.31 -6.80
C ASN A 112 -7.38 -9.89 -5.48
N PRO A 113 -8.69 -9.53 -5.50
CA PRO A 113 -9.42 -9.14 -4.29
C PRO A 113 -9.42 -10.19 -3.17
N TRP A 114 -9.29 -11.47 -3.51
CA TRP A 114 -9.27 -12.56 -2.50
C TRP A 114 -7.95 -12.69 -1.74
N ASP A 115 -6.89 -12.02 -2.15
CA ASP A 115 -5.58 -12.16 -1.51
C ASP A 115 -5.61 -11.65 -0.05
N ASN A 116 -6.54 -10.76 0.26
CA ASN A 116 -6.74 -10.18 1.58
C ASN A 116 -8.01 -10.69 2.29
N ASP A 117 -8.65 -11.79 1.85
CA ASP A 117 -9.88 -12.30 2.45
C ASP A 117 -9.77 -12.55 3.96
N PRO A 118 -8.71 -13.19 4.49
CA PRO A 118 -8.57 -13.40 5.93
C PRO A 118 -8.51 -12.09 6.72
N TRP A 119 -7.76 -11.12 6.21
CA TRP A 119 -7.63 -9.80 6.80
C TRP A 119 -8.98 -9.05 6.76
N ASN A 120 -9.64 -9.04 5.61
CA ASN A 120 -10.93 -8.38 5.41
C ASN A 120 -12.02 -8.98 6.31
N ARG A 121 -12.06 -10.30 6.44
CA ARG A 121 -12.99 -11.00 7.33
C ARG A 121 -12.72 -10.66 8.80
N ALA A 122 -11.44 -10.72 9.22
CA ALA A 122 -11.06 -10.38 10.59
C ALA A 122 -11.43 -8.94 10.92
N PHE A 123 -11.15 -7.97 10.03
CA PHE A 123 -11.48 -6.58 10.22
C PHE A 123 -12.99 -6.36 10.33
N SER A 124 -13.78 -6.92 9.41
CA SER A 124 -15.25 -6.84 9.44
C SER A 124 -15.81 -7.41 10.74
N SER A 125 -15.29 -8.55 11.18
CA SER A 125 -15.76 -9.24 12.38
C SER A 125 -15.39 -8.53 13.67
N ASN A 126 -14.19 -7.97 13.77
CA ASN A 126 -13.68 -7.35 15.00
C ASN A 126 -14.21 -5.93 15.21
N HIS A 127 -14.44 -5.19 14.12
CA HIS A 127 -14.76 -3.76 14.19
C HIS A 127 -16.17 -3.42 13.67
N GLY A 128 -16.91 -4.41 13.14
CA GLY A 128 -18.28 -4.17 12.70
C GLY A 128 -18.42 -3.35 11.43
N TYR A 129 -17.40 -3.31 10.58
CA TYR A 129 -17.41 -2.61 9.29
C TYR A 129 -17.97 -3.48 8.17
N LEU A 130 -18.72 -2.87 7.26
CA LEU A 130 -18.90 -3.41 5.92
C LEU A 130 -17.55 -3.29 5.18
N VAL A 131 -16.91 -4.42 4.85
CA VAL A 131 -15.66 -4.40 4.08
C VAL A 131 -15.94 -4.79 2.63
N VAL A 132 -15.46 -3.95 1.69
CA VAL A 132 -15.63 -4.19 0.25
C VAL A 132 -14.25 -4.23 -0.41
N SER A 133 -13.82 -5.43 -0.80
CA SER A 133 -12.54 -5.63 -1.51
C SER A 133 -12.70 -5.37 -3.00
N LEU A 134 -12.05 -4.32 -3.47
CA LEU A 134 -12.09 -3.82 -4.84
C LEU A 134 -11.07 -4.53 -5.73
N ASN A 135 -11.33 -4.49 -7.03
CA ASN A 135 -10.42 -4.99 -8.07
C ASN A 135 -10.06 -3.88 -9.04
N TYR A 136 -8.98 -4.07 -9.78
CA TYR A 136 -8.54 -3.16 -10.85
C TYR A 136 -7.89 -3.95 -11.98
N SER A 137 -7.87 -3.37 -13.20
CA SER A 137 -7.21 -3.97 -14.37
C SER A 137 -5.70 -3.99 -14.19
N LYS A 138 -5.05 -5.04 -14.71
CA LYS A 138 -3.63 -5.29 -14.50
C LYS A 138 -2.77 -4.87 -15.69
N ALA A 139 -1.63 -4.28 -15.38
CA ALA A 139 -0.56 -4.03 -16.33
C ALA A 139 0.12 -5.36 -16.78
N PRO A 140 0.72 -5.44 -17.97
CA PRO A 140 0.87 -4.39 -18.97
C PRO A 140 -0.36 -4.13 -19.85
N GLY A 141 -1.43 -4.94 -19.75
CA GLY A 141 -2.66 -4.76 -20.56
C GLY A 141 -3.40 -3.46 -20.22
N SER A 142 -3.25 -2.99 -18.99
CA SER A 142 -3.86 -1.75 -18.47
C SER A 142 -2.84 -0.99 -17.63
N PRO A 143 -1.90 -0.25 -18.28
CA PRO A 143 -0.90 0.54 -17.56
C PRO A 143 -1.52 1.77 -16.90
N PHE A 144 -0.69 2.54 -16.17
CA PHE A 144 -1.06 3.85 -15.62
C PHE A 144 -1.62 4.77 -16.74
N PRO A 145 -2.71 5.51 -16.50
CA PRO A 145 -3.47 5.65 -15.23
C PRO A 145 -4.72 4.73 -15.13
N LYS A 146 -4.89 3.74 -16.00
CA LYS A 146 -6.13 2.94 -16.11
C LYS A 146 -6.61 2.32 -14.79
N PRO A 147 -5.75 1.71 -13.93
CA PRO A 147 -6.18 1.14 -12.65
C PRO A 147 -6.77 2.17 -11.68
N VAL A 148 -6.32 3.43 -11.72
CA VAL A 148 -6.87 4.52 -10.88
C VAL A 148 -8.32 4.80 -11.26
N TYR A 149 -8.60 4.93 -12.56
CA TYR A 149 -9.97 5.19 -13.06
C TYR A 149 -10.89 3.96 -12.96
N ASP A 150 -10.35 2.75 -13.00
CA ASP A 150 -11.14 1.55 -12.70
C ASP A 150 -11.66 1.58 -11.25
N LEU A 151 -10.79 1.96 -10.31
CA LEU A 151 -11.16 2.07 -8.90
C LEU A 151 -12.14 3.22 -8.66
N GLU A 152 -11.94 4.38 -9.29
CA GLU A 152 -12.89 5.48 -9.25
C GLU A 152 -14.30 5.00 -9.65
N ALA A 153 -14.41 4.37 -10.82
CA ALA A 153 -15.68 3.87 -11.33
C ALA A 153 -16.29 2.79 -10.42
N LEU A 154 -15.48 1.86 -9.89
CA LEU A 154 -15.96 0.85 -8.94
C LEU A 154 -16.44 1.46 -7.63
N ILE A 155 -15.73 2.44 -7.07
CA ILE A 155 -16.14 3.15 -5.85
C ILE A 155 -17.48 3.83 -6.07
N GLN A 156 -17.66 4.55 -7.18
CA GLN A 156 -18.93 5.18 -7.52
C GLN A 156 -20.07 4.15 -7.63
N LEU A 157 -19.83 3.00 -8.26
CA LEU A 157 -20.81 1.92 -8.36
C LEU A 157 -21.17 1.29 -7.01
N VAL A 158 -20.17 1.13 -6.13
CA VAL A 158 -20.38 0.65 -4.75
C VAL A 158 -21.21 1.65 -3.96
N LEU A 159 -20.88 2.94 -4.05
CA LEU A 159 -21.62 4.00 -3.34
C LEU A 159 -23.06 4.17 -3.88
N ALA A 160 -23.29 3.92 -5.15
CA ALA A 160 -24.63 3.95 -5.74
C ALA A 160 -25.45 2.67 -5.47
N ASP A 161 -24.86 1.65 -4.87
CA ASP A 161 -25.50 0.34 -4.65
C ASP A 161 -26.38 0.34 -3.41
N THR A 162 -27.66 0.60 -3.59
CA THR A 162 -28.66 0.65 -2.50
C THR A 162 -28.89 -0.69 -1.79
N THR A 163 -28.36 -1.81 -2.31
CA THR A 163 -28.44 -3.12 -1.67
C THR A 163 -27.41 -3.31 -0.57
N LEU A 164 -26.41 -2.41 -0.48
CA LEU A 164 -25.38 -2.42 0.54
C LEU A 164 -25.78 -1.50 1.72
N PRO A 165 -25.55 -1.92 2.96
CA PRO A 165 -25.91 -1.14 4.15
C PRO A 165 -24.84 -0.08 4.47
N ILE A 166 -24.57 0.85 3.55
CA ILE A 166 -23.51 1.86 3.64
C ILE A 166 -23.92 3.01 4.55
N ASP A 167 -23.06 3.35 5.51
CA ASP A 167 -23.05 4.64 6.18
C ASP A 167 -22.15 5.60 5.39
N TYR A 168 -22.77 6.55 4.69
CA TYR A 168 -22.08 7.47 3.77
C TYR A 168 -21.22 8.51 4.49
N ASP A 169 -21.40 8.70 5.79
CA ASP A 169 -20.59 9.61 6.59
C ASP A 169 -19.31 8.95 7.12
N ARG A 170 -19.23 7.60 7.06
CA ARG A 170 -18.14 6.81 7.62
C ARG A 170 -17.53 5.86 6.59
N ILE A 171 -16.78 6.42 5.61
CA ILE A 171 -16.14 5.65 4.55
C ILE A 171 -14.63 5.86 4.61
N ALA A 172 -13.87 4.76 4.62
CA ALA A 172 -12.42 4.74 4.51
C ALA A 172 -11.94 3.84 3.35
N ILE A 173 -10.70 4.07 2.91
CA ILE A 173 -10.03 3.19 1.95
C ILE A 173 -8.72 2.70 2.57
N ALA A 174 -8.45 1.40 2.49
CA ALA A 174 -7.16 0.80 2.80
C ALA A 174 -6.61 0.07 1.58
N GLY A 175 -5.29 -0.07 1.52
CA GLY A 175 -4.69 -0.82 0.43
C GLY A 175 -3.27 -1.26 0.76
N TRP A 176 -2.78 -2.26 0.04
CA TRP A 176 -1.49 -2.90 0.27
C TRP A 176 -0.55 -2.66 -0.92
N SER A 177 0.69 -2.22 -0.68
CA SER A 177 1.71 -2.10 -1.72
C SER A 177 1.25 -1.23 -2.89
N ALA A 178 1.16 -1.78 -4.10
CA ALA A 178 0.55 -1.13 -5.27
C ALA A 178 -0.89 -0.67 -5.00
N GLY A 179 -1.69 -1.46 -4.26
CA GLY A 179 -3.03 -1.06 -3.82
C GLY A 179 -3.01 0.12 -2.85
N ALA A 180 -1.98 0.25 -2.04
CA ALA A 180 -1.78 1.41 -1.17
C ALA A 180 -1.42 2.68 -1.95
N ASN A 181 -0.62 2.56 -3.01
CA ASN A 181 -0.42 3.64 -3.98
C ASN A 181 -1.75 4.06 -4.60
N LEU A 182 -2.52 3.08 -5.11
CA LEU A 182 -3.83 3.32 -5.73
C LEU A 182 -4.84 3.92 -4.74
N THR A 183 -4.77 3.58 -3.44
CA THR A 183 -5.55 4.22 -2.37
C THR A 183 -5.28 5.71 -2.29
N LEU A 184 -4.00 6.09 -2.26
CA LEU A 184 -3.57 7.50 -2.24
C LEU A 184 -3.90 8.21 -3.56
N ALA A 185 -3.78 7.52 -4.69
CA ALA A 185 -4.09 8.07 -6.00
C ALA A 185 -5.59 8.36 -6.19
N VAL A 186 -6.44 7.33 -6.00
CA VAL A 186 -7.88 7.46 -6.25
C VAL A 186 -8.55 8.44 -5.27
N SER A 187 -8.02 8.55 -4.05
CA SER A 187 -8.53 9.49 -3.04
C SER A 187 -8.25 10.97 -3.35
N GLN A 188 -7.42 11.28 -4.36
CA GLN A 188 -7.23 12.64 -4.85
C GLN A 188 -8.34 13.08 -5.81
N LEU A 189 -9.06 12.13 -6.43
CA LEU A 189 -10.13 12.44 -7.38
C LEU A 189 -11.37 12.98 -6.65
N ASP A 190 -11.90 14.10 -7.09
CA ASP A 190 -13.00 14.81 -6.42
C ASP A 190 -14.22 13.91 -6.17
N THR A 191 -14.55 13.05 -7.13
CA THR A 191 -15.65 12.09 -7.05
C THR A 191 -15.50 11.06 -5.91
N VAL A 192 -14.28 10.83 -5.45
CA VAL A 192 -13.96 9.91 -4.34
C VAL A 192 -13.67 10.68 -3.06
N LYS A 193 -12.88 11.76 -3.16
CA LYS A 193 -12.43 12.59 -2.04
C LYS A 193 -13.58 13.12 -1.19
N LEU A 194 -14.70 13.50 -1.81
CA LEU A 194 -15.89 14.03 -1.12
C LEU A 194 -16.53 13.02 -0.14
N HIS A 195 -16.35 11.73 -0.39
CA HIS A 195 -16.97 10.67 0.40
C HIS A 195 -16.01 10.04 1.41
N VAL A 196 -14.69 10.07 1.14
CA VAL A 196 -13.69 9.34 1.92
C VAL A 196 -13.18 10.21 3.08
N LYS A 197 -13.36 9.73 4.31
CA LYS A 197 -12.94 10.42 5.54
C LYS A 197 -11.50 10.09 5.92
N ALA A 198 -11.04 8.87 5.63
CA ALA A 198 -9.72 8.41 6.02
C ALA A 198 -9.13 7.41 5.02
N VAL A 199 -7.80 7.35 4.95
CA VAL A 199 -7.07 6.35 4.15
C VAL A 199 -6.00 5.66 4.98
N VAL A 200 -5.82 4.35 4.73
CA VAL A 200 -4.83 3.51 5.40
C VAL A 200 -3.95 2.82 4.36
N PRO A 201 -2.91 3.49 3.84
CA PRO A 201 -1.94 2.87 2.94
C PRO A 201 -0.94 2.01 3.72
N LEU A 202 -0.92 0.70 3.43
CA LEU A 202 0.00 -0.28 4.02
C LEU A 202 1.17 -0.50 3.07
N TYR A 203 2.37 -0.19 3.54
CA TYR A 203 3.65 -0.28 2.83
C TYR A 203 3.58 0.16 1.35
N PRO A 204 3.12 1.41 1.11
CA PRO A 204 2.88 1.93 -0.24
C PRO A 204 4.18 2.19 -1.00
N VAL A 205 4.14 2.02 -2.33
CA VAL A 205 5.04 2.76 -3.21
C VAL A 205 4.45 4.15 -3.40
N VAL A 206 5.19 5.22 -3.05
CA VAL A 206 4.67 6.59 -3.10
C VAL A 206 5.44 7.51 -4.05
N ASP A 207 6.60 7.06 -4.55
CA ASP A 207 7.45 7.85 -5.43
C ASP A 207 8.12 6.96 -6.48
N PHE A 208 7.96 7.29 -7.76
CA PHE A 208 8.58 6.59 -8.89
C PHE A 208 9.83 7.32 -9.43
N VAL A 209 10.18 8.47 -8.87
CA VAL A 209 11.34 9.27 -9.30
C VAL A 209 12.67 8.66 -8.84
N PRO A 210 12.84 8.21 -7.56
CA PRO A 210 14.09 7.61 -7.11
C PRO A 210 14.35 6.26 -7.77
N THR A 211 15.65 5.99 -8.05
CA THR A 211 16.05 4.66 -8.53
C THR A 211 15.85 3.60 -7.45
N GLN A 212 15.85 2.32 -7.86
CA GLN A 212 15.71 1.21 -6.92
C GLN A 212 16.88 1.17 -5.91
N GLU A 213 18.08 1.53 -6.37
CA GLU A 213 19.29 1.64 -5.54
C GLU A 213 19.13 2.73 -4.48
N THR A 214 18.61 3.89 -4.86
CA THR A 214 18.32 5.00 -3.93
C THR A 214 17.29 4.57 -2.87
N LYS A 215 16.23 3.87 -3.27
CA LYS A 215 15.23 3.35 -2.33
C LYS A 215 15.84 2.35 -1.33
N CYS A 216 16.73 1.48 -1.81
CA CYS A 216 17.41 0.51 -0.95
C CYS A 216 18.38 1.15 0.05
N ALA A 217 18.94 2.33 -0.24
CA ALA A 217 19.92 2.98 0.64
C ALA A 217 19.36 3.31 2.03
N GLY A 218 18.06 3.66 2.12
CA GLY A 218 17.38 3.93 3.38
C GLY A 218 16.76 2.68 4.06
N ARG A 219 16.87 1.50 3.47
CA ARG A 219 16.33 0.25 4.01
C ARG A 219 17.12 -0.22 5.23
N ARG A 220 16.41 -0.73 6.27
CA ARG A 220 17.07 -1.41 7.38
C ARG A 220 17.55 -2.80 6.97
N TYR A 221 18.77 -3.17 7.43
CA TYR A 221 19.34 -4.50 7.25
C TYR A 221 19.66 -5.10 8.62
N LYS A 222 19.12 -6.30 8.91
CA LYS A 222 19.26 -7.00 10.19
C LYS A 222 19.68 -8.47 9.95
N PRO A 223 20.98 -8.76 9.74
CA PRO A 223 21.45 -10.11 9.44
C PRO A 223 21.14 -11.11 10.55
N ASP A 224 21.09 -10.66 11.82
CA ASP A 224 20.85 -11.51 12.98
C ASP A 224 19.44 -12.12 13.01
N LEU A 225 18.50 -11.59 12.24
CA LEU A 225 17.18 -12.22 12.06
C LEU A 225 17.26 -13.53 11.29
N GLY A 226 18.32 -13.74 10.52
CA GLY A 226 18.53 -14.92 9.69
C GLY A 226 17.45 -15.12 8.62
N GLY A 227 17.53 -16.26 7.91
CA GLY A 227 16.53 -16.65 6.93
C GLY A 227 16.23 -15.58 5.87
N PHE A 228 14.97 -15.46 5.50
CA PHE A 228 14.52 -14.48 4.50
C PHE A 228 14.64 -13.03 5.00
N ARG A 229 14.37 -12.77 6.28
CA ARG A 229 14.43 -11.43 6.89
C ARG A 229 15.85 -10.89 7.04
N GLY A 230 16.84 -11.77 7.19
CA GLY A 230 18.25 -11.43 7.31
C GLY A 230 18.98 -11.21 5.99
N LYS A 231 18.30 -11.25 4.83
CA LYS A 231 18.94 -11.01 3.53
C LYS A 231 19.32 -9.55 3.36
N ASP A 232 20.51 -9.33 2.79
CA ASP A 232 21.07 -8.01 2.48
C ASP A 232 20.27 -7.26 1.41
N LYS A 233 19.70 -7.96 0.44
CA LYS A 233 18.91 -7.41 -0.65
C LYS A 233 17.41 -7.59 -0.41
N ASP A 234 16.67 -6.53 -0.66
CA ASP A 234 15.21 -6.60 -0.70
C ASP A 234 14.77 -7.42 -1.91
N PHE A 235 13.79 -8.30 -1.73
CA PHE A 235 13.26 -9.12 -2.83
C PHE A 235 12.51 -8.28 -3.88
N LEU A 236 11.96 -7.12 -3.49
CA LEU A 236 11.32 -6.19 -4.42
C LEU A 236 12.31 -5.65 -5.45
N LEU A 237 13.60 -5.56 -5.11
CA LEU A 237 14.64 -5.10 -6.03
C LEU A 237 14.70 -5.93 -7.32
N ALA A 238 14.44 -7.23 -7.23
CA ALA A 238 14.40 -8.12 -8.39
C ALA A 238 13.09 -7.98 -9.20
N MET A 239 11.97 -7.64 -8.56
CA MET A 239 10.64 -7.60 -9.18
C MET A 239 10.28 -6.22 -9.73
N SER A 240 10.69 -5.15 -9.06
CA SER A 240 10.34 -3.77 -9.39
C SER A 240 10.64 -3.36 -10.82
N PRO A 241 11.76 -3.74 -11.46
CA PRO A 241 12.02 -3.37 -12.85
C PRO A 241 10.93 -3.88 -13.82
N THR A 242 10.45 -5.12 -13.59
CA THR A 242 9.37 -5.70 -14.41
C THR A 242 8.03 -5.03 -14.12
N PHE A 243 7.73 -4.73 -12.86
CA PHE A 243 6.52 -4.03 -12.47
C PHE A 243 6.48 -2.60 -13.04
N ASN A 244 7.57 -1.86 -12.91
CA ASN A 244 7.68 -0.50 -13.46
C ASN A 244 7.56 -0.51 -14.99
N TRP A 245 8.25 -1.44 -15.69
CA TRP A 245 8.11 -1.58 -17.13
C TRP A 245 6.67 -1.86 -17.56
N ALA A 246 5.96 -2.72 -16.82
CA ALA A 246 4.57 -3.08 -17.15
C ALA A 246 3.60 -1.93 -16.88
N TYR A 247 3.80 -1.18 -15.79
CA TYR A 247 2.86 -0.16 -15.32
C TYR A 247 3.07 1.20 -15.98
N LEU A 248 4.32 1.56 -16.33
CA LEU A 248 4.69 2.85 -16.88
C LEU A 248 4.86 2.81 -18.40
N ASN A 249 4.10 3.60 -19.11
CA ASN A 249 4.39 3.87 -20.51
C ASN A 249 5.62 4.78 -20.63
N PRO A 250 6.48 4.59 -21.65
CA PRO A 250 7.56 5.53 -21.93
C PRO A 250 7.02 6.97 -22.07
N GLY A 251 7.70 7.93 -21.47
CA GLY A 251 7.28 9.34 -21.47
C GLY A 251 6.28 9.73 -20.38
N THR A 252 5.80 8.79 -19.55
CA THR A 252 4.97 9.11 -18.38
C THR A 252 5.73 10.03 -17.42
N ASP A 253 5.11 11.14 -16.99
CA ASP A 253 5.69 12.03 -15.97
C ASP A 253 5.73 11.31 -14.62
N LEU A 254 6.93 11.08 -14.09
CA LEU A 254 7.13 10.40 -12.81
C LEU A 254 6.71 11.26 -11.60
N HIS A 255 6.49 12.58 -11.80
CA HIS A 255 5.96 13.48 -10.77
C HIS A 255 4.43 13.62 -10.81
N ASP A 256 3.73 12.93 -11.73
CA ASP A 256 2.28 12.88 -11.71
C ASP A 256 1.79 12.38 -10.35
N THR A 257 0.96 13.16 -9.66
CA THR A 257 0.54 12.89 -8.29
C THR A 257 -0.37 11.67 -8.14
N LEU A 258 -1.02 11.24 -9.22
CA LEU A 258 -1.76 9.98 -9.25
C LEU A 258 -0.83 8.76 -9.40
N LEU A 259 0.39 8.97 -9.89
CA LEU A 259 1.43 7.94 -9.96
C LEU A 259 2.30 7.95 -8.71
N SER A 260 2.81 9.13 -8.37
CA SER A 260 3.73 9.38 -7.25
C SER A 260 3.08 10.31 -6.21
N PRO A 261 2.20 9.76 -5.33
CA PRO A 261 1.48 10.56 -4.34
C PRO A 261 2.36 11.39 -3.39
N ALA A 262 3.65 11.05 -3.26
CA ALA A 262 4.61 11.85 -2.49
C ALA A 262 4.76 13.30 -3.00
N HIS A 263 4.42 13.56 -4.26
CA HIS A 263 4.44 14.90 -4.88
C HIS A 263 3.09 15.63 -4.78
N ALA A 264 2.06 14.98 -4.22
CA ALA A 264 0.75 15.61 -4.05
C ALA A 264 0.77 16.69 -2.97
N LYS A 265 0.06 17.76 -3.21
CA LYS A 265 -0.20 18.76 -2.17
C LYS A 265 -1.10 18.17 -1.09
N ARG A 266 -0.93 18.63 0.17
CA ARG A 266 -1.73 18.17 1.31
C ARG A 266 -3.25 18.27 1.03
N GLU A 267 -3.68 19.35 0.40
CA GLU A 267 -5.10 19.64 0.11
C GLU A 267 -5.69 18.69 -0.95
N ALA A 268 -4.85 18.04 -1.75
CA ALA A 268 -5.29 17.03 -2.72
C ALA A 268 -5.62 15.69 -2.07
N LEU A 269 -5.02 15.39 -0.92
CA LEU A 269 -5.18 14.14 -0.18
C LEU A 269 -6.28 14.24 0.89
N PRO A 270 -6.83 13.11 1.36
CA PRO A 270 -7.71 13.07 2.53
C PRO A 270 -7.04 13.64 3.78
N LYS A 271 -7.85 14.22 4.67
CA LYS A 271 -7.34 14.84 5.91
C LYS A 271 -6.79 13.83 6.92
N ASN A 272 -7.29 12.60 6.89
CA ASN A 272 -6.88 11.56 7.85
C ASN A 272 -6.13 10.46 7.10
N ILE A 273 -4.84 10.31 7.39
CA ILE A 273 -3.95 9.32 6.77
C ILE A 273 -3.22 8.54 7.84
N PHE A 274 -3.43 7.23 7.90
CA PHE A 274 -2.65 6.32 8.71
C PHE A 274 -1.73 5.49 7.83
N MET A 275 -0.48 5.89 7.71
CA MET A 275 0.52 5.23 6.88
C MET A 275 1.29 4.18 7.66
N ILE A 276 1.41 2.98 7.10
CA ILE A 276 2.08 1.85 7.73
C ILE A 276 3.24 1.42 6.83
N GLY A 277 4.43 1.24 7.41
CA GLY A 277 5.62 0.74 6.73
C GLY A 277 6.12 -0.57 7.35
N CYS A 278 6.94 -1.32 6.61
CA CYS A 278 7.67 -2.49 7.12
C CYS A 278 9.16 -2.14 7.27
N GLU A 279 9.78 -2.45 8.41
CA GLU A 279 11.14 -1.97 8.70
C GLU A 279 12.20 -2.51 7.73
N LEU A 280 12.00 -3.71 7.19
CA LEU A 280 12.93 -4.36 6.27
C LEU A 280 12.55 -4.19 4.80
N ASP A 281 11.71 -3.20 4.49
CA ASP A 281 11.19 -2.91 3.15
C ASP A 281 11.85 -1.67 2.55
N MET A 282 12.29 -1.76 1.31
CA MET A 282 12.89 -0.64 0.57
C MET A 282 11.91 0.52 0.30
N LEU A 283 10.60 0.31 0.45
CA LEU A 283 9.57 1.34 0.29
C LEU A 283 9.30 2.11 1.59
N ALA A 284 9.72 1.59 2.75
CA ALA A 284 9.47 2.26 4.03
C ALA A 284 10.09 3.67 4.14
N PRO A 285 11.31 3.94 3.64
CA PRO A 285 11.89 5.28 3.70
C PRO A 285 11.08 6.35 2.97
N GLU A 286 10.55 6.04 1.78
CA GLU A 286 9.76 7.00 1.00
C GLU A 286 8.38 7.25 1.63
N ALA A 287 7.73 6.21 2.15
CA ALA A 287 6.48 6.32 2.89
C ALA A 287 6.66 7.18 4.17
N TRP A 288 7.74 6.96 4.91
CA TRP A 288 8.08 7.75 6.10
C TRP A 288 8.33 9.22 5.76
N ARG A 289 9.09 9.52 4.69
CA ARG A 289 9.28 10.91 4.22
C ARG A 289 7.96 11.58 3.86
N MET A 290 7.11 10.88 3.10
CA MET A 290 5.81 11.42 2.70
C MET A 290 4.94 11.78 3.90
N ILE A 291 4.76 10.87 4.86
CA ILE A 291 3.88 11.13 6.00
C ILE A 291 4.44 12.20 6.94
N CYS A 292 5.78 12.28 7.12
CA CYS A 292 6.43 13.36 7.86
C CYS A 292 6.19 14.71 7.18
N SER A 293 6.29 14.80 5.86
CA SER A 293 6.02 16.01 5.10
C SER A 293 4.57 16.48 5.27
N LEU A 294 3.62 15.56 5.15
CA LEU A 294 2.19 15.85 5.32
C LEU A 294 1.87 16.32 6.75
N ALA A 295 2.51 15.74 7.76
CA ALA A 295 2.33 16.10 9.15
C ALA A 295 3.08 17.40 9.56
N GLY A 296 3.88 17.98 8.66
CA GLY A 296 4.72 19.14 8.99
C GLY A 296 5.88 18.81 9.93
N LYS A 297 6.24 17.52 10.05
CA LYS A 297 7.40 17.07 10.82
C LYS A 297 8.69 17.21 10.01
N ARG A 298 9.85 17.08 10.66
CA ARG A 298 11.14 17.00 9.96
C ARG A 298 11.10 15.85 8.96
N VAL A 299 11.32 16.15 7.70
CA VAL A 299 11.39 15.14 6.63
C VAL A 299 12.76 14.44 6.72
N PRO A 300 12.80 13.10 6.84
CA PRO A 300 14.05 12.35 6.82
C PRO A 300 14.80 12.51 5.49
N ARG A 301 16.14 12.48 5.52
CA ARG A 301 16.95 12.52 4.30
C ARG A 301 16.77 11.24 3.50
N GLU A 302 17.12 11.26 2.21
CA GLU A 302 17.01 10.09 1.32
C GLU A 302 17.85 8.90 1.79
N ASP A 303 19.00 9.17 2.40
CA ASP A 303 19.94 8.18 2.95
C ASP A 303 19.67 7.79 4.40
N GLU A 304 18.67 8.42 5.04
CA GLU A 304 18.34 8.15 6.44
C GLU A 304 17.61 6.80 6.56
N VAL A 305 18.22 5.88 7.30
CA VAL A 305 17.73 4.51 7.43
C VAL A 305 16.59 4.44 8.45
N VAL A 306 15.46 3.85 8.06
CA VAL A 306 14.28 3.70 8.92
C VAL A 306 14.55 2.79 10.13
N GLY A 307 13.78 2.96 11.19
CA GLY A 307 13.82 2.09 12.37
C GLY A 307 15.14 2.09 13.11
N ARG A 308 15.49 0.98 13.77
CA ARG A 308 16.70 0.81 14.55
C ARG A 308 17.31 -0.58 14.39
N GLN A 309 18.60 -0.77 14.69
CA GLN A 309 19.28 -2.05 14.53
C GLN A 309 18.78 -3.14 15.50
N MET A 310 18.32 -2.75 16.70
CA MET A 310 17.84 -3.70 17.71
C MET A 310 16.58 -4.44 17.21
N MET A 311 16.54 -5.75 17.42
CA MET A 311 15.39 -6.59 17.12
C MET A 311 14.26 -6.36 18.12
N ALA A 312 13.02 -6.45 17.66
CA ALA A 312 11.84 -6.43 18.51
C ALA A 312 11.56 -7.82 19.09
N LYS A 313 10.78 -7.88 20.16
CA LYS A 313 10.23 -9.14 20.65
C LYS A 313 9.20 -9.71 19.66
N GLU A 314 9.01 -11.04 19.71
CA GLU A 314 8.00 -11.72 18.88
C GLU A 314 6.62 -11.09 19.09
N GLY A 315 5.96 -10.70 18.01
CA GLY A 315 4.65 -10.05 18.02
C GLY A 315 4.64 -8.63 18.57
N GLU A 316 5.79 -8.01 18.85
CA GLU A 316 5.84 -6.65 19.36
C GLU A 316 5.66 -5.62 18.23
N LEU A 317 4.71 -4.69 18.43
CA LEU A 317 4.65 -3.42 17.72
C LEU A 317 5.14 -2.33 18.66
N ILE A 318 6.05 -1.48 18.18
CA ILE A 318 6.60 -0.37 18.97
C ILE A 318 5.65 0.81 18.77
N THR A 319 4.74 1.01 19.72
CA THR A 319 3.70 2.05 19.67
C THR A 319 3.95 3.20 20.64
N GLY A 320 5.08 3.16 21.36
CA GLY A 320 5.45 4.17 22.35
C GLY A 320 6.35 5.29 21.81
N ASN A 321 7.14 5.92 22.67
CA ASN A 321 7.90 7.14 22.44
C ASN A 321 9.11 7.02 21.48
N ASP A 322 9.00 6.30 20.40
CA ASP A 322 10.04 6.24 19.35
C ASP A 322 9.45 6.70 18.00
N ASP A 323 9.66 7.96 17.68
CA ASP A 323 9.13 8.60 16.45
C ASP A 323 9.56 7.92 15.15
N ARG A 324 10.56 7.04 15.20
CA ARG A 324 10.94 6.22 14.04
C ARG A 324 9.93 5.09 13.78
N TYR A 325 9.22 4.64 14.83
CA TYR A 325 8.28 3.52 14.74
C TYR A 325 6.84 3.94 14.78
N ALA A 326 6.47 4.86 15.68
CA ALA A 326 5.06 5.26 15.77
C ALA A 326 4.92 6.69 16.28
N TRP A 327 4.01 7.42 15.65
CA TRP A 327 3.56 8.73 16.12
C TRP A 327 2.21 9.05 15.48
N GLU A 328 1.52 10.00 16.09
CA GLU A 328 0.31 10.61 15.56
C GLU A 328 0.39 12.13 15.73
N GLU A 329 0.03 12.85 14.67
CA GLU A 329 0.00 14.32 14.66
C GLU A 329 -1.40 14.80 14.30
N VAL A 330 -1.96 15.67 15.12
CA VAL A 330 -3.27 16.26 14.93
C VAL A 330 -3.13 17.74 14.62
N ILE A 331 -3.40 18.12 13.38
CA ILE A 331 -3.34 19.51 12.92
C ILE A 331 -4.74 20.12 13.09
N LYS A 332 -4.89 21.05 14.03
CA LYS A 332 -6.19 21.67 14.36
C LYS A 332 -6.64 22.76 13.38
N MET A 333 -5.74 23.25 12.53
CA MET A 333 -6.05 24.28 11.51
C MET A 333 -6.78 23.65 10.30
N ASP A 334 -7.52 24.43 9.57
CA ASP A 334 -8.21 24.06 8.32
C ASP A 334 -9.20 22.89 8.43
N GLY A 335 -9.93 22.83 9.55
CA GLY A 335 -10.97 21.82 9.77
C GLY A 335 -10.43 20.45 10.20
N GLY A 336 -9.25 20.43 10.82
CA GLY A 336 -8.62 19.27 11.43
C GLY A 336 -8.04 18.28 10.41
N ALA A 337 -6.86 17.74 10.71
CA ALA A 337 -6.27 16.63 9.96
C ALA A 337 -5.52 15.72 10.93
N ARG A 338 -5.51 14.41 10.69
CA ARG A 338 -4.76 13.44 11.49
C ARG A 338 -3.82 12.63 10.61
N TYR A 339 -2.54 12.67 10.94
CA TYR A 339 -1.49 11.91 10.28
C TYR A 339 -0.88 10.95 11.29
N LYS A 340 -0.93 9.66 10.97
CA LYS A 340 -0.37 8.61 11.82
C LYS A 340 0.64 7.79 11.04
N TRP A 341 1.74 7.46 11.70
CA TRP A 341 2.79 6.57 11.22
C TRP A 341 2.90 5.35 12.11
N LEU A 342 3.07 4.18 11.51
CA LEU A 342 3.46 2.95 12.19
C LEU A 342 4.47 2.20 11.32
N LEU A 343 5.66 1.96 11.86
CA LEU A 343 6.66 1.09 11.26
C LEU A 343 6.59 -0.28 11.95
N VAL A 344 6.28 -1.31 11.20
CA VAL A 344 6.21 -2.69 11.71
C VAL A 344 7.63 -3.23 11.84
N PRO A 345 8.14 -3.47 13.06
CA PRO A 345 9.53 -3.87 13.27
C PRO A 345 9.79 -5.28 12.75
N ASP A 346 11.01 -5.51 12.24
CA ASP A 346 11.51 -6.82 11.81
C ASP A 346 10.68 -7.51 10.72
N GLN A 347 9.84 -6.77 9.99
CA GLN A 347 9.01 -7.33 8.94
C GLN A 347 9.42 -6.84 7.55
N VAL A 348 9.25 -7.74 6.58
CA VAL A 348 9.46 -7.50 5.15
C VAL A 348 8.16 -7.03 4.49
N HIS A 349 8.26 -6.51 3.28
CA HIS A 349 7.11 -6.17 2.45
C HIS A 349 6.11 -7.31 2.32
N GLY A 350 4.83 -7.06 2.50
CA GLY A 350 3.77 -8.07 2.34
C GLY A 350 3.73 -9.13 3.44
N PHE A 351 4.28 -8.87 4.62
CA PHE A 351 4.38 -9.83 5.73
C PHE A 351 3.02 -10.39 6.19
N ASP A 352 1.95 -9.63 6.02
CA ASP A 352 0.58 -9.93 6.42
C ASP A 352 -0.25 -10.65 5.33
N GLN A 353 0.40 -10.99 4.21
CA GLN A 353 -0.25 -11.73 3.13
C GLN A 353 -0.09 -13.24 3.28
N ASP A 354 -1.11 -14.02 2.92
CA ASP A 354 -1.05 -15.50 2.94
C ASP A 354 0.13 -16.08 2.13
N SER A 355 0.57 -15.35 1.10
CA SER A 355 1.68 -15.76 0.25
C SER A 355 3.04 -15.67 0.92
N ILE A 356 3.17 -14.97 2.06
CA ILE A 356 4.45 -14.79 2.75
C ILE A 356 5.09 -16.13 3.13
N GLY A 357 4.29 -17.14 3.51
CA GLY A 357 4.78 -18.46 3.86
C GLY A 357 5.62 -19.11 2.76
N HIS A 358 5.24 -18.93 1.51
CA HIS A 358 6.02 -19.43 0.35
C HIS A 358 7.33 -18.67 0.17
N MET A 359 7.34 -17.36 0.48
CA MET A 359 8.53 -16.51 0.34
C MET A 359 9.56 -16.78 1.44
N VAL A 360 9.12 -16.97 2.68
CA VAL A 360 10.03 -17.21 3.82
C VAL A 360 10.38 -18.69 4.02
N GLY A 361 9.97 -19.60 3.11
CA GLY A 361 10.30 -21.02 3.19
C GLY A 361 9.64 -21.73 4.39
N ASN A 362 8.46 -21.28 4.79
CA ASN A 362 7.70 -21.77 5.94
C ASN A 362 8.45 -21.64 7.30
N ASP A 363 9.28 -20.62 7.45
CA ASP A 363 9.89 -20.28 8.75
C ASP A 363 8.80 -20.01 9.80
N VAL A 364 8.58 -20.98 10.69
CA VAL A 364 7.50 -20.97 11.69
C VAL A 364 7.59 -19.74 12.62
N LYS A 365 8.81 -19.34 13.02
CA LYS A 365 8.99 -18.14 13.89
C LYS A 365 8.63 -16.86 13.16
N CYS A 366 9.07 -16.74 11.90
CA CYS A 366 8.75 -15.61 11.07
C CYS A 366 7.23 -15.50 10.84
N LEU A 367 6.57 -16.61 10.51
CA LEU A 367 5.12 -16.63 10.27
C LEU A 367 4.31 -16.33 11.52
N LYS A 368 4.74 -16.84 12.68
CA LYS A 368 4.08 -16.58 13.96
C LYS A 368 4.17 -15.09 14.33
N ASP A 369 5.36 -14.51 14.22
CA ASP A 369 5.61 -13.10 14.46
C ASP A 369 4.77 -12.20 13.51
N ALA A 370 4.74 -12.53 12.23
CA ALA A 370 3.93 -11.85 11.23
C ALA A 370 2.44 -11.90 11.58
N LYS A 371 1.90 -13.08 11.93
CA LYS A 371 0.49 -13.23 12.31
C LYS A 371 0.14 -12.37 13.53
N MET A 372 0.93 -12.44 14.60
CA MET A 372 0.68 -11.65 15.83
C MET A 372 0.72 -10.15 15.56
N LYS A 373 1.63 -9.68 14.71
CA LYS A 373 1.72 -8.27 14.32
C LYS A 373 0.54 -7.86 13.44
N THR A 374 0.09 -8.73 12.53
CA THR A 374 -1.09 -8.49 11.70
C THR A 374 -2.35 -8.32 12.55
N GLU A 375 -2.58 -9.21 13.51
CA GLU A 375 -3.72 -9.15 14.42
C GLU A 375 -3.72 -7.82 15.20
N LYS A 376 -2.58 -7.43 15.79
CA LYS A 376 -2.45 -6.15 16.50
C LYS A 376 -2.61 -4.93 15.57
N MET A 377 -2.13 -5.03 14.35
CA MET A 377 -2.26 -3.96 13.35
C MET A 377 -3.73 -3.75 12.97
N ILE A 378 -4.52 -4.82 12.81
CA ILE A 378 -5.97 -4.76 12.58
C ILE A 378 -6.66 -3.99 13.70
N GLU A 379 -6.36 -4.32 14.97
CA GLU A 379 -6.91 -3.63 16.14
C GLU A 379 -6.56 -2.13 16.17
N ILE A 380 -5.29 -1.79 15.89
CA ILE A 380 -4.84 -0.39 15.88
C ILE A 380 -5.50 0.38 14.74
N ILE A 381 -5.65 -0.22 13.55
CA ILE A 381 -6.31 0.42 12.41
C ILE A 381 -7.80 0.65 12.73
N GLY A 382 -8.50 -0.37 13.26
CA GLY A 382 -9.91 -0.26 13.59
C GLY A 382 -10.18 0.81 14.63
N GLY A 383 -9.46 0.78 15.75
CA GLY A 383 -9.59 1.82 16.79
C GLY A 383 -9.30 3.23 16.26
N TRP A 384 -8.28 3.40 15.41
CA TRP A 384 -7.98 4.70 14.81
C TRP A 384 -9.09 5.16 13.84
N LEU A 385 -9.65 4.25 13.04
CA LEU A 385 -10.75 4.58 12.13
C LEU A 385 -12.01 4.98 12.90
N ASP A 386 -12.32 4.28 14.00
CA ASP A 386 -13.44 4.65 14.88
C ASP A 386 -13.23 6.07 15.45
N ASP A 387 -12.01 6.39 15.92
CA ASP A 387 -11.68 7.71 16.47
C ASP A 387 -11.77 8.85 15.45
N VAL A 388 -11.44 8.61 14.17
CA VAL A 388 -11.48 9.65 13.13
C VAL A 388 -12.83 9.78 12.43
N MET A 389 -13.69 8.77 12.56
CA MET A 389 -15.01 8.76 11.94
C MET A 389 -16.15 9.09 12.91
N ASP A 390 -15.95 8.89 14.22
CA ASP A 390 -16.94 9.24 15.27
C ASP A 390 -16.77 10.70 15.75
N VAL A 391 -16.65 11.65 14.83
CA VAL A 391 -16.35 13.07 15.11
C VAL A 391 -17.50 13.80 15.84
N ASP A 392 -18.60 13.12 16.16
CA ASP A 392 -19.74 13.68 16.89
C ASP A 392 -19.77 13.30 18.39
N LYS A 393 -18.62 12.90 18.98
CA LYS A 393 -18.49 12.72 20.45
C LYS A 393 -17.71 13.82 21.11
#